data_fe630fd1d931175fa8c3d073ce6fff1f
#
_entry.id   fe630fd1d931175fa8c3d073ce6fff1f
#
_cell.length_a   1.000
_cell.length_b   1.000
_cell.length_c   1.000
_cell.angle_alpha   90.00
_cell.angle_beta   90.00
_cell.angle_gamma   90.00
#
_symmetry.space_group_name_H-M   'P 1'
#
loop_
_entity.id
_entity.type
_entity.pdbx_description
1 polymer ?
#
loop_
_entity_poly.entity_id
_entity_poly.type
_entity_poly.pdbx_seq_one_letter_code
_entity_poly.pdbx_strand_id
1 'polypeptide(L)'
;PQPYRNLALSLVDQAAQADLSKSDRTDLLKEALSLLNHVIATPWDSKFTGIEVVSVFEANGVRRQLETLGVSEDLASDDLQADMPVDLRIVVNWNVDETDMDLWVREPGGEIAKYNNPYTEIGGRLSNDMTQGYGPEEYLLKDAPDGVYEIYMDYFSSDIVNPNGAVAIQAEIWRNYGTPAANVQRVELEFTDDEADEYLIATIRIGD
;
A
#
# COMPACT_ATOMS: atom_id res chain seq x y z
N PRO A 1 12.72 -0.52 -7.88
CA PRO A 1 12.36 -0.57 -6.44
C PRO A 1 11.34 -1.68 -6.14
N GLN A 2 10.32 -1.86 -6.97
CA GLN A 2 9.17 -2.75 -6.72
C GLN A 2 9.56 -4.19 -6.33
N PRO A 3 10.50 -4.90 -6.99
CA PRO A 3 10.89 -6.24 -6.55
C PRO A 3 11.44 -6.29 -5.12
N TYR A 4 12.19 -5.27 -4.70
CA TYR A 4 12.71 -5.18 -3.33
C TYR A 4 11.59 -4.98 -2.31
N ARG A 5 10.66 -4.05 -2.60
CA ARG A 5 9.49 -3.81 -1.77
C ARG A 5 8.60 -5.06 -1.69
N ASN A 6 8.29 -5.69 -2.81
CA ASN A 6 7.44 -6.88 -2.85
C ASN A 6 8.07 -8.06 -2.09
N LEU A 7 9.39 -8.25 -2.20
CA LEU A 7 10.09 -9.25 -1.39
C LEU A 7 9.99 -8.92 0.11
N ALA A 8 10.18 -7.66 0.48
CA ALA A 8 10.05 -7.23 1.88
C ALA A 8 8.65 -7.53 2.44
N LEU A 9 7.59 -7.21 1.70
CA LEU A 9 6.21 -7.50 2.13
C LEU A 9 5.94 -9.00 2.23
N SER A 10 6.48 -9.80 1.31
CA SER A 10 6.41 -11.27 1.40
C SER A 10 7.09 -11.81 2.65
N LEU A 11 8.24 -11.25 3.05
CA LEU A 11 8.93 -11.62 4.29
C LEU A 11 8.11 -11.22 5.54
N VAL A 12 7.43 -10.06 5.50
CA VAL A 12 6.51 -9.64 6.57
C VAL A 12 5.34 -10.62 6.71
N ASP A 13 4.74 -11.05 5.60
CA ASP A 13 3.66 -12.03 5.61
C ASP A 13 4.14 -13.40 6.12
N GLN A 14 5.35 -13.82 5.76
CA GLN A 14 5.96 -15.03 6.33
C GLN A 14 6.19 -14.88 7.84
N ALA A 15 6.69 -13.73 8.29
CA ALA A 15 6.91 -13.46 9.71
C ALA A 15 5.61 -13.48 10.53
N ALA A 16 4.45 -13.26 9.91
CA ALA A 16 3.15 -13.32 10.59
C ALA A 16 2.64 -14.75 10.85
N GLN A 17 3.28 -15.79 10.30
CA GLN A 17 2.86 -17.19 10.49
C GLN A 17 2.99 -17.61 11.96
N ALA A 18 1.98 -18.35 12.44
CA ALA A 18 1.84 -18.64 13.88
C ALA A 18 2.89 -19.61 14.45
N ASP A 19 3.46 -20.46 13.61
CA ASP A 19 4.38 -21.54 13.98
C ASP A 19 5.87 -21.12 13.98
N LEU A 20 6.16 -19.90 13.57
CA LEU A 20 7.55 -19.39 13.56
C LEU A 20 8.08 -19.12 14.97
N SER A 21 9.36 -19.49 15.19
CA SER A 21 10.07 -19.07 16.38
C SER A 21 10.26 -17.55 16.42
N LYS A 22 10.45 -17.01 17.65
CA LYS A 22 10.77 -15.57 17.79
C LYS A 22 12.03 -15.17 17.01
N SER A 23 13.05 -16.04 16.98
CA SER A 23 14.28 -15.79 16.24
C SER A 23 14.03 -15.69 14.75
N ASP A 24 13.37 -16.69 14.15
CA ASP A 24 13.11 -16.74 12.73
C ASP A 24 12.23 -15.55 12.28
N ARG A 25 11.23 -15.21 13.09
CA ARG A 25 10.39 -14.02 12.87
C ARG A 25 11.21 -12.74 12.88
N THR A 26 12.14 -12.61 13.84
CA THR A 26 13.01 -11.45 13.93
C THR A 26 13.91 -11.33 12.71
N ASP A 27 14.49 -12.44 12.27
CA ASP A 27 15.41 -12.46 11.11
C ASP A 27 14.68 -12.07 9.82
N LEU A 28 13.46 -12.60 9.59
CA LEU A 28 12.62 -12.21 8.45
C LEU A 28 12.26 -10.72 8.47
N LEU A 29 11.87 -10.17 9.62
CA LEU A 29 11.52 -8.76 9.75
C LEU A 29 12.73 -7.84 9.57
N LYS A 30 13.92 -8.23 10.02
CA LYS A 30 15.17 -7.49 9.78
C LYS A 30 15.53 -7.45 8.30
N GLU A 31 15.41 -8.58 7.61
CA GLU A 31 15.63 -8.63 6.17
C GLU A 31 14.61 -7.76 5.43
N ALA A 32 13.32 -7.83 5.79
CA ALA A 32 12.29 -6.98 5.23
C ALA A 32 12.60 -5.49 5.42
N LEU A 33 13.01 -5.09 6.64
CA LEU A 33 13.38 -3.70 6.92
C LEU A 33 14.60 -3.25 6.11
N SER A 34 15.59 -4.11 5.94
CA SER A 34 16.77 -3.83 5.12
C SER A 34 16.41 -3.57 3.66
N LEU A 35 15.50 -4.36 3.10
CA LEU A 35 15.00 -4.19 1.73
C LEU A 35 14.21 -2.89 1.56
N LEU A 36 13.32 -2.56 2.51
CA LEU A 36 12.58 -1.29 2.50
C LEU A 36 13.50 -0.08 2.66
N ASN A 37 14.49 -0.15 3.54
CA ASN A 37 15.52 0.87 3.67
C ASN A 37 16.31 1.06 2.37
N HIS A 38 16.59 -0.02 1.63
CA HIS A 38 17.21 0.07 0.31
C HIS A 38 16.32 0.82 -0.69
N VAL A 39 15.00 0.54 -0.70
CA VAL A 39 14.05 1.27 -1.55
C VAL A 39 14.03 2.75 -1.20
N ILE A 40 14.00 3.10 0.09
CA ILE A 40 13.92 4.48 0.59
C ILE A 40 15.20 5.27 0.27
N ALA A 41 16.37 4.66 0.41
CA ALA A 41 17.66 5.34 0.31
C ALA A 41 18.24 5.42 -1.11
N THR A 42 17.68 4.66 -2.06
CA THR A 42 18.21 4.57 -3.43
C THR A 42 17.49 5.54 -4.36
N PRO A 43 18.18 6.38 -5.12
CA PRO A 43 17.55 7.16 -6.17
C PRO A 43 17.15 6.26 -7.33
N TRP A 44 15.85 6.15 -7.57
CA TRP A 44 15.27 5.36 -8.66
C TRP A 44 14.99 6.21 -9.89
N ASP A 45 14.66 5.56 -11.00
CA ASP A 45 14.15 6.23 -12.20
C ASP A 45 12.87 7.02 -11.86
N SER A 46 12.66 8.16 -12.54
CA SER A 46 11.54 9.08 -12.27
C SER A 46 10.15 8.44 -12.39
N LYS A 47 10.03 7.38 -13.17
CA LYS A 47 8.78 6.61 -13.28
C LYS A 47 8.35 5.92 -11.97
N PHE A 48 9.24 5.81 -11.00
CA PHE A 48 8.97 5.24 -9.68
C PHE A 48 8.90 6.30 -8.58
N THR A 49 8.80 7.57 -8.94
CA THR A 49 8.72 8.68 -7.96
C THR A 49 7.58 8.45 -6.99
N GLY A 50 7.86 8.54 -5.69
CA GLY A 50 6.86 8.38 -4.62
C GLY A 50 6.83 6.99 -3.97
N ILE A 51 7.44 5.97 -4.59
CA ILE A 51 7.49 4.63 -3.99
C ILE A 51 8.24 4.62 -2.66
N GLU A 52 9.22 5.52 -2.50
CA GLU A 52 9.95 5.72 -1.25
C GLU A 52 9.03 6.17 -0.12
N VAL A 53 8.02 7.00 -0.39
CA VAL A 53 7.06 7.47 0.62
C VAL A 53 6.20 6.32 1.12
N VAL A 54 5.65 5.50 0.22
CA VAL A 54 4.90 4.28 0.56
C VAL A 54 5.77 3.34 1.40
N SER A 55 7.03 3.15 0.98
CA SER A 55 7.99 2.29 1.69
C SER A 55 8.35 2.79 3.08
N VAL A 56 8.34 4.11 3.34
CA VAL A 56 8.54 4.68 4.68
C VAL A 56 7.43 4.26 5.65
N PHE A 57 6.17 4.26 5.21
CA PHE A 57 5.05 3.76 6.04
C PHE A 57 5.23 2.28 6.37
N GLU A 58 5.60 1.47 5.39
CA GLU A 58 5.84 0.03 5.55
C GLU A 58 7.04 -0.26 6.46
N ALA A 59 8.16 0.44 6.26
CA ALA A 59 9.35 0.30 7.09
C ALA A 59 9.08 0.64 8.56
N ASN A 60 8.33 1.72 8.84
CA ASN A 60 7.90 2.04 10.21
C ASN A 60 6.96 0.96 10.78
N GLY A 61 6.13 0.33 9.95
CA GLY A 61 5.32 -0.83 10.33
C GLY A 61 6.16 -2.02 10.76
N VAL A 62 7.20 -2.35 10.00
CA VAL A 62 8.16 -3.43 10.31
C VAL A 62 8.97 -3.11 11.57
N ARG A 63 9.44 -1.87 11.70
CA ARG A 63 10.15 -1.39 12.91
C ARG A 63 9.32 -1.62 14.17
N ARG A 64 8.04 -1.22 14.17
CA ARG A 64 7.13 -1.46 15.31
C ARG A 64 6.97 -2.95 15.64
N GLN A 65 6.89 -3.82 14.61
CA GLN A 65 6.84 -5.27 14.85
C GLN A 65 8.13 -5.78 15.53
N LEU A 66 9.29 -5.32 15.10
CA LEU A 66 10.57 -5.64 15.73
C LEU A 66 10.63 -5.15 17.18
N GLU A 67 10.14 -3.95 17.47
CA GLU A 67 10.06 -3.41 18.84
C GLU A 67 9.18 -4.28 19.76
N THR A 68 8.06 -4.82 19.27
CA THR A 68 7.24 -5.79 20.06
C THR A 68 8.00 -7.07 20.39
N LEU A 69 8.99 -7.43 19.58
CA LEU A 69 9.91 -8.53 19.81
C LEU A 69 11.11 -8.14 20.68
N GLY A 70 11.21 -6.87 21.13
CA GLY A 70 12.31 -6.36 21.93
C GLY A 70 13.57 -6.09 21.10
N VAL A 71 13.43 -5.84 19.82
CA VAL A 71 14.53 -5.54 18.89
C VAL A 71 14.36 -4.11 18.40
N SER A 72 15.41 -3.31 18.51
CA SER A 72 15.48 -1.95 17.97
C SER A 72 16.31 -1.98 16.69
N GLU A 73 15.74 -1.47 15.62
CA GLU A 73 16.40 -1.28 14.32
C GLU A 73 16.04 0.10 13.76
N ASP A 74 16.96 0.69 13.01
CA ASP A 74 16.82 2.04 12.49
C ASP A 74 16.34 2.03 11.04
N LEU A 75 15.65 3.09 10.63
CA LEU A 75 15.37 3.37 9.24
C LEU A 75 16.59 3.95 8.53
N ALA A 76 16.48 4.10 7.22
CA ALA A 76 17.53 4.68 6.38
C ALA A 76 17.97 6.09 6.82
N SER A 77 17.10 6.81 7.56
CA SER A 77 17.38 8.09 8.21
C SER A 77 16.51 8.23 9.46
N ASP A 78 17.08 8.78 10.54
CA ASP A 78 16.38 9.04 11.80
C ASP A 78 15.16 9.95 11.62
N ASP A 79 15.24 10.90 10.68
CA ASP A 79 14.14 11.82 10.38
C ASP A 79 12.90 11.12 9.79
N LEU A 80 13.07 9.88 9.31
CA LEU A 80 11.97 9.07 8.76
C LEU A 80 11.34 8.14 9.81
N GLN A 81 11.95 8.03 10.99
CA GLN A 81 11.41 7.23 12.09
C GLN A 81 10.28 7.98 12.77
N ALA A 82 9.06 7.54 12.54
CA ALA A 82 7.90 8.13 13.19
C ALA A 82 6.76 7.11 13.33
N ASP A 83 6.00 7.25 14.40
CA ASP A 83 4.67 6.68 14.43
C ASP A 83 3.79 7.58 13.55
N MET A 84 3.34 7.05 12.43
CA MET A 84 2.47 7.75 11.48
C MET A 84 1.07 7.12 11.52
N PRO A 85 0.30 7.35 12.60
CA PRO A 85 -1.03 6.78 12.70
C PRO A 85 -1.95 7.42 11.66
N VAL A 86 -2.70 6.58 10.96
CA VAL A 86 -3.76 6.99 10.05
C VAL A 86 -4.98 6.12 10.25
N ASP A 87 -6.17 6.71 10.20
CA ASP A 87 -7.42 5.98 10.39
C ASP A 87 -7.72 5.06 9.21
N LEU A 88 -7.36 5.50 8.00
CA LEU A 88 -7.53 4.72 6.77
C LEU A 88 -6.27 4.79 5.91
N ARG A 89 -5.74 3.62 5.56
CA ARG A 89 -4.68 3.42 4.57
C ARG A 89 -5.12 2.36 3.58
N ILE A 90 -5.05 2.65 2.30
CA ILE A 90 -5.38 1.72 1.22
C ILE A 90 -4.15 1.63 0.33
N VAL A 91 -3.67 0.42 0.07
CA VAL A 91 -2.55 0.18 -0.85
C VAL A 91 -2.98 -0.85 -1.87
N VAL A 92 -2.77 -0.55 -3.13
CA VAL A 92 -3.08 -1.46 -4.24
C VAL A 92 -1.83 -1.77 -5.04
N ASN A 93 -1.67 -3.03 -5.37
CA ASN A 93 -0.63 -3.53 -6.27
C ASN A 93 -1.29 -4.37 -7.37
N TRP A 94 -0.62 -4.52 -8.49
CA TRP A 94 -1.07 -5.37 -9.60
C TRP A 94 0.07 -6.24 -10.13
N ASN A 95 -0.26 -7.26 -10.92
CA ASN A 95 0.67 -8.32 -11.32
C ASN A 95 1.23 -8.19 -12.73
N VAL A 96 0.92 -7.10 -13.45
CA VAL A 96 1.32 -6.87 -14.84
C VAL A 96 2.06 -5.55 -14.97
N ASP A 97 3.23 -5.57 -15.63
CA ASP A 97 3.99 -4.37 -15.97
C ASP A 97 3.34 -3.63 -17.16
N GLU A 98 3.72 -2.37 -17.38
CA GLU A 98 3.19 -1.50 -18.45
C GLU A 98 1.65 -1.44 -18.48
N THR A 99 1.04 -1.53 -17.30
CA THR A 99 -0.39 -1.43 -17.10
C THR A 99 -0.67 -0.28 -16.16
N ASP A 100 -1.56 0.61 -16.60
CA ASP A 100 -2.00 1.78 -15.87
C ASP A 100 -3.30 1.46 -15.12
N MET A 101 -3.19 1.42 -13.79
CA MET A 101 -4.27 1.04 -12.87
C MET A 101 -4.39 2.10 -11.78
N ASP A 102 -5.44 2.90 -11.87
CA ASP A 102 -5.68 4.02 -10.96
C ASP A 102 -6.51 3.62 -9.74
N LEU A 103 -6.01 3.94 -8.55
CA LEU A 103 -6.79 3.87 -7.31
C LEU A 103 -7.65 5.13 -7.16
N TRP A 104 -8.96 4.95 -7.06
CA TRP A 104 -9.89 6.03 -6.73
C TRP A 104 -10.59 5.75 -5.41
N VAL A 105 -10.68 6.75 -4.55
CA VAL A 105 -11.38 6.65 -3.28
C VAL A 105 -12.45 7.73 -3.20
N ARG A 106 -13.73 7.31 -3.24
CA ARG A 106 -14.86 8.20 -2.99
C ARG A 106 -15.09 8.33 -1.49
N GLU A 107 -15.00 9.54 -1.00
CA GLU A 107 -15.17 9.91 0.40
C GLU A 107 -16.64 10.17 0.76
N PRO A 108 -17.02 10.17 2.07
CA PRO A 108 -18.42 10.33 2.49
C PRO A 108 -19.09 11.61 1.98
N GLY A 109 -18.34 12.67 1.72
CA GLY A 109 -18.83 13.93 1.12
C GLY A 109 -19.09 13.85 -0.37
N GLY A 110 -18.73 12.74 -1.02
CA GLY A 110 -18.84 12.53 -2.47
C GLY A 110 -17.62 13.02 -3.27
N GLU A 111 -16.64 13.65 -2.62
CA GLU A 111 -15.37 13.95 -3.24
C GLU A 111 -14.61 12.66 -3.56
N ILE A 112 -13.83 12.66 -4.64
CA ILE A 112 -13.05 11.50 -5.08
C ILE A 112 -11.57 11.87 -5.10
N ALA A 113 -10.77 11.18 -4.29
CA ALA A 113 -9.32 11.17 -4.43
C ALA A 113 -8.94 10.31 -5.63
N LYS A 114 -8.21 10.86 -6.58
CA LYS A 114 -7.72 10.20 -7.80
C LYS A 114 -6.53 10.97 -8.40
N TYR A 115 -5.88 10.43 -9.43
CA TYR A 115 -4.64 10.99 -10.01
C TYR A 115 -4.68 12.51 -10.26
N ASN A 116 -5.80 13.09 -10.70
CA ASN A 116 -5.95 14.51 -10.96
C ASN A 116 -6.58 15.32 -9.79
N ASN A 117 -6.93 14.66 -8.69
CA ASN A 117 -7.37 15.25 -7.42
C ASN A 117 -6.75 14.46 -6.25
N PRO A 118 -5.41 14.46 -6.09
CA PRO A 118 -4.73 13.60 -5.10
C PRO A 118 -4.85 14.12 -3.65
N TYR A 119 -5.40 15.31 -3.44
CA TYR A 119 -5.59 15.92 -2.12
C TYR A 119 -7.04 16.37 -1.98
N THR A 120 -7.74 15.83 -1.00
CA THR A 120 -9.16 16.12 -0.76
C THR A 120 -9.37 17.10 0.39
N GLU A 121 -10.58 17.69 0.47
CA GLU A 121 -10.93 18.65 1.50
C GLU A 121 -10.87 18.07 2.93
N ILE A 122 -11.20 16.78 3.10
CA ILE A 122 -11.12 16.11 4.41
C ILE A 122 -9.72 15.64 4.79
N GLY A 123 -8.73 15.87 3.91
CA GLY A 123 -7.32 15.54 4.16
C GLY A 123 -6.85 14.21 3.58
N GLY A 124 -7.66 13.58 2.74
CA GLY A 124 -7.25 12.40 1.96
C GLY A 124 -6.08 12.74 1.05
N ARG A 125 -5.16 11.78 0.92
CA ARG A 125 -3.94 11.91 0.08
C ARG A 125 -3.73 10.64 -0.71
N LEU A 126 -3.71 10.79 -2.03
CA LEU A 126 -3.28 9.75 -2.95
C LEU A 126 -1.77 9.87 -3.23
N SER A 127 -1.10 8.75 -3.39
CA SER A 127 0.29 8.69 -3.84
C SER A 127 0.45 9.25 -5.27
N ASN A 128 1.68 9.30 -5.75
CA ASN A 128 1.90 9.56 -7.15
C ASN A 128 1.29 8.43 -8.00
N ASP A 129 0.73 8.83 -9.12
CA ASP A 129 0.23 7.98 -10.18
C ASP A 129 1.37 7.09 -10.74
N MET A 130 1.16 5.76 -10.71
CA MET A 130 2.13 4.74 -11.08
C MET A 130 1.75 4.10 -12.42
N THR A 131 1.95 4.82 -13.51
CA THR A 131 1.58 4.40 -14.87
C THR A 131 2.39 3.22 -15.44
N GLN A 132 3.42 2.74 -14.71
CA GLN A 132 4.28 1.64 -15.13
C GLN A 132 4.71 0.77 -13.94
N GLY A 133 4.93 -0.51 -14.21
CA GLY A 133 5.33 -1.48 -13.20
C GLY A 133 4.13 -2.16 -12.54
N TYR A 134 4.25 -2.46 -11.25
CA TYR A 134 3.33 -3.29 -10.48
C TYR A 134 2.66 -2.50 -9.32
N GLY A 135 2.54 -1.20 -9.47
CA GLY A 135 2.17 -0.30 -8.38
C GLY A 135 3.38 -0.01 -7.46
N PRO A 136 3.15 0.39 -6.20
CA PRO A 136 1.84 0.56 -5.56
C PRO A 136 1.19 1.90 -5.86
N GLU A 137 -0.13 1.96 -5.70
CA GLU A 137 -0.82 3.20 -5.40
C GLU A 137 -1.36 3.17 -3.98
N GLU A 138 -1.29 4.31 -3.29
CA GLU A 138 -1.64 4.42 -1.88
C GLU A 138 -2.55 5.62 -1.61
N TYR A 139 -3.63 5.38 -0.89
CA TYR A 139 -4.46 6.41 -0.29
C TYR A 139 -4.27 6.43 1.22
N LEU A 140 -4.12 7.62 1.79
CA LEU A 140 -3.96 7.88 3.22
C LEU A 140 -4.97 8.90 3.70
N LEU A 141 -5.62 8.63 4.83
CA LEU A 141 -6.45 9.58 5.55
C LEU A 141 -6.17 9.49 7.04
N LYS A 142 -5.65 10.59 7.60
CA LYS A 142 -5.18 10.61 8.99
C LYS A 142 -6.34 10.58 9.99
N ASP A 143 -7.30 11.46 9.79
CA ASP A 143 -8.45 11.65 10.68
C ASP A 143 -9.73 11.44 9.83
N ALA A 144 -10.22 10.20 9.76
CA ALA A 144 -11.30 9.84 8.87
C ALA A 144 -12.68 10.17 9.45
N PRO A 145 -13.46 11.07 8.82
CA PRO A 145 -14.85 11.31 9.20
C PRO A 145 -15.69 10.04 9.12
N ASP A 146 -16.71 9.96 9.99
CA ASP A 146 -17.71 8.90 9.93
C ASP A 146 -18.43 8.90 8.58
N GLY A 147 -18.61 7.72 8.00
CA GLY A 147 -19.31 7.59 6.74
C GLY A 147 -18.88 6.39 5.92
N VAL A 148 -19.29 6.39 4.67
CA VAL A 148 -19.00 5.33 3.71
C VAL A 148 -17.91 5.79 2.75
N TYR A 149 -16.88 4.97 2.62
CA TYR A 149 -15.80 5.10 1.66
C TYR A 149 -15.94 4.00 0.62
N GLU A 150 -15.97 4.38 -0.64
CA GLU A 150 -16.03 3.45 -1.76
C GLU A 150 -14.68 3.47 -2.50
N ILE A 151 -14.10 2.29 -2.68
CA ILE A 151 -12.77 2.11 -3.25
C ILE A 151 -12.95 1.51 -4.63
N TYR A 152 -12.44 2.20 -5.64
CA TYR A 152 -12.52 1.78 -7.03
C TYR A 152 -11.11 1.60 -7.59
N MET A 153 -11.01 0.71 -8.57
CA MET A 153 -9.90 0.66 -9.51
C MET A 153 -10.40 1.06 -10.89
N ASP A 154 -9.71 2.00 -11.50
CA ASP A 154 -9.88 2.36 -12.90
C ASP A 154 -8.77 1.67 -13.72
N TYR A 155 -9.18 0.89 -14.72
CA TYR A 155 -8.27 0.25 -15.65
C TYR A 155 -8.13 1.14 -16.88
N PHE A 156 -7.14 2.04 -16.85
CA PHE A 156 -7.00 3.05 -17.89
C PHE A 156 -6.42 2.47 -19.18
N SER A 157 -5.33 1.72 -19.11
CA SER A 157 -4.70 1.13 -20.29
C SER A 157 -3.73 0.00 -19.96
N SER A 158 -3.47 -0.86 -20.96
CA SER A 158 -2.33 -1.76 -20.97
C SER A 158 -1.66 -1.69 -22.33
N ASP A 159 -0.36 -1.41 -22.35
CA ASP A 159 0.45 -1.42 -23.57
C ASP A 159 0.91 -2.82 -23.95
N ILE A 160 0.73 -3.81 -23.07
CA ILE A 160 1.10 -5.21 -23.30
C ILE A 160 -0.14 -6.08 -23.40
N VAL A 161 -0.17 -6.93 -24.42
CA VAL A 161 -1.10 -8.07 -24.44
C VAL A 161 -0.69 -9.03 -23.33
N ASN A 162 -1.42 -9.02 -22.22
CA ASN A 162 -1.18 -9.98 -21.15
C ASN A 162 -1.44 -11.40 -21.66
N PRO A 163 -0.43 -12.25 -21.75
CA PRO A 163 -0.61 -13.62 -22.25
C PRO A 163 -1.53 -14.47 -21.36
N ASN A 164 -1.78 -14.04 -20.13
CA ASN A 164 -2.71 -14.69 -19.20
C ASN A 164 -4.12 -14.11 -19.24
N GLY A 165 -4.36 -13.03 -20.00
CA GLY A 165 -5.69 -12.46 -20.27
C GLY A 165 -6.34 -11.73 -19.11
N ALA A 166 -5.76 -11.72 -17.90
CA ALA A 166 -6.32 -11.07 -16.73
C ALA A 166 -5.25 -10.26 -15.99
N VAL A 167 -5.63 -9.08 -15.48
CA VAL A 167 -4.83 -8.31 -14.52
C VAL A 167 -5.35 -8.64 -13.13
N ALA A 168 -4.49 -9.18 -12.27
CA ALA A 168 -4.82 -9.39 -10.88
C ALA A 168 -4.35 -8.21 -10.03
N ILE A 169 -5.23 -7.69 -9.18
CA ILE A 169 -4.90 -6.70 -8.17
C ILE A 169 -4.95 -7.30 -6.79
N GLN A 170 -4.14 -6.77 -5.90
CA GLN A 170 -4.20 -7.01 -4.47
C GLN A 170 -4.31 -5.67 -3.75
N ALA A 171 -5.41 -5.46 -3.02
CA ALA A 171 -5.64 -4.29 -2.20
C ALA A 171 -5.55 -4.64 -0.73
N GLU A 172 -4.77 -3.88 0.02
CA GLU A 172 -4.74 -3.89 1.48
C GLU A 172 -5.43 -2.65 2.02
N ILE A 173 -6.48 -2.83 2.80
CA ILE A 173 -7.29 -1.80 3.39
C ILE A 173 -7.10 -1.83 4.90
N TRP A 174 -6.28 -0.92 5.39
CA TRP A 174 -5.92 -0.81 6.80
C TRP A 174 -6.79 0.23 7.50
N ARG A 175 -7.34 -0.16 8.65
CA ARG A 175 -7.92 0.76 9.63
C ARG A 175 -6.96 0.92 10.80
N ASN A 176 -6.88 2.14 11.34
CA ASN A 176 -6.01 2.49 12.47
C ASN A 176 -4.54 2.07 12.24
N TYR A 177 -4.06 2.21 11.00
CA TYR A 177 -2.68 1.86 10.66
C TYR A 177 -1.70 2.61 11.55
N GLY A 178 -0.63 1.96 11.97
CA GLY A 178 0.38 2.57 12.84
C GLY A 178 0.01 2.56 14.34
N THR A 179 -1.09 1.95 14.73
CA THR A 179 -1.55 1.82 16.12
C THR A 179 -1.67 0.35 16.56
N PRO A 180 -1.77 0.05 17.86
CA PRO A 180 -2.07 -1.30 18.35
C PRO A 180 -3.44 -1.85 17.92
N ALA A 181 -4.35 -0.98 17.47
CA ALA A 181 -5.68 -1.34 16.98
C ALA A 181 -5.72 -1.57 15.45
N ALA A 182 -4.55 -1.57 14.80
CA ALA A 182 -4.46 -1.75 13.35
C ALA A 182 -5.13 -3.06 12.91
N ASN A 183 -5.94 -2.96 11.88
CA ASN A 183 -6.64 -4.09 11.27
C ASN A 183 -6.58 -3.96 9.75
N VAL A 184 -6.37 -5.06 9.05
CA VAL A 184 -6.30 -5.11 7.58
C VAL A 184 -7.37 -6.01 7.01
N GLN A 185 -8.05 -5.52 5.96
CA GLN A 185 -8.85 -6.30 5.05
C GLN A 185 -8.07 -6.43 3.73
N ARG A 186 -7.90 -7.65 3.23
CA ARG A 186 -7.29 -7.91 1.92
C ARG A 186 -8.36 -8.26 0.91
N VAL A 187 -8.23 -7.69 -0.28
CA VAL A 187 -9.10 -7.94 -1.43
C VAL A 187 -8.22 -8.32 -2.61
N GLU A 188 -8.53 -9.44 -3.24
CA GLU A 188 -7.86 -9.91 -4.46
C GLU A 188 -8.93 -10.02 -5.54
N LEU A 189 -8.69 -9.40 -6.70
CA LEU A 189 -9.58 -9.42 -7.85
C LEU A 189 -8.79 -9.62 -9.13
N GLU A 190 -9.42 -10.27 -10.09
CA GLU A 190 -8.91 -10.41 -11.45
C GLU A 190 -9.82 -9.66 -12.41
N PHE A 191 -9.22 -8.82 -13.26
CA PHE A 191 -9.90 -8.09 -14.31
C PHE A 191 -9.60 -8.75 -15.66
N THR A 192 -10.64 -9.09 -16.38
CA THR A 192 -10.55 -9.52 -17.78
C THR A 192 -10.93 -8.36 -18.69
N ASP A 193 -10.21 -8.17 -19.74
CA ASP A 193 -10.05 -7.02 -20.63
C ASP A 193 -11.29 -6.32 -21.20
N ASP A 194 -12.52 -6.63 -20.83
CA ASP A 194 -13.65 -6.29 -21.72
C ASP A 194 -14.80 -5.46 -21.12
N GLU A 195 -14.85 -5.03 -19.85
CA GLU A 195 -16.18 -4.64 -19.37
C GLU A 195 -16.36 -3.33 -18.59
N ALA A 196 -15.41 -2.67 -18.04
CA ALA A 196 -15.67 -1.36 -17.40
C ALA A 196 -14.37 -0.59 -17.13
N ASP A 197 -14.45 0.72 -17.25
CA ASP A 197 -13.33 1.59 -16.90
C ASP A 197 -13.16 1.64 -15.37
N GLU A 198 -14.24 1.56 -14.57
CA GLU A 198 -14.23 1.67 -13.10
C GLU A 198 -14.83 0.43 -12.42
N TYR A 199 -14.07 -0.19 -11.51
CA TYR A 199 -14.50 -1.34 -10.71
C TYR A 199 -14.55 -1.00 -9.22
N LEU A 200 -15.73 -1.12 -8.60
CA LEU A 200 -15.87 -1.04 -7.14
C LEU A 200 -15.23 -2.29 -6.51
N ILE A 201 -14.09 -2.13 -5.83
CA ILE A 201 -13.36 -3.24 -5.20
C ILE A 201 -13.71 -3.42 -3.72
N ALA A 202 -14.10 -2.35 -3.04
CA ALA A 202 -14.54 -2.44 -1.64
C ALA A 202 -15.39 -1.24 -1.23
N THR A 203 -16.22 -1.48 -0.21
CA THR A 203 -16.92 -0.42 0.53
C THR A 203 -16.60 -0.54 2.01
N ILE A 204 -16.19 0.56 2.63
CA ILE A 204 -15.82 0.62 4.04
C ILE A 204 -16.72 1.62 4.74
N ARG A 205 -17.16 1.26 5.95
CA ARG A 205 -17.82 2.19 6.85
C ARG A 205 -16.89 2.52 8.03
N ILE A 206 -16.70 3.80 8.30
CA ILE A 206 -16.05 4.34 9.50
C ILE A 206 -17.14 4.98 10.37
N GLY A 207 -17.04 4.80 11.68
CA GLY A 207 -18.09 5.16 12.62
C GLY A 207 -19.16 4.09 12.82
N ASP A 208 -20.13 4.39 13.69
CA ASP A 208 -21.25 3.50 14.08
C ASP A 208 -22.38 3.45 13.03
#